data_9827f745c63047eacb95d4ee22aa542c
#
_entry.id   9827f745c63047eacb95d4ee22aa542c
#
_cell.length_a   1.000
_cell.length_b   1.000
_cell.length_c   1.000
_cell.angle_alpha   90.00
_cell.angle_beta   90.00
_cell.angle_gamma   90.00
#
_symmetry.space_group_name_H-M   'P 1'
#
loop_
_entity.id
_entity.type
_entity.pdbx_description
1 polymer ?
#
loop_
_entity_poly.entity_id
_entity_poly.type
_entity_poly.pdbx_seq_one_letter_code
_entity_poly.pdbx_strand_id
1 'polypeptide(L)'
;ILQGVPTYGLDITTEITTPTGAAIIASLASRFGSMPPMTIETSGFGAGTRELEHRPNLTQVVLGQVSQAINPGQPTILLETNVDDATGETLAHAVTSLLEAGAHDAWLTPIIMKKGRPAFKVSALADVSVSKKVRQTLVDETGTLGVRAQQLERWPQPRYEYVVEIDGSPVRIKVTSGRAKAELEDAANVARASGRPLREVISLAEATWQVASFGVNDYEMQPELESNVYQHPTSNGK
;
A
#
# COMPACT_ATOMS: atom_id res chain seq x y z
N ILE A 1 -33.60 0.78 -5.08
CA ILE A 1 -33.15 -0.18 -4.02
C ILE A 1 -31.64 -0.42 -4.15
N LEU A 2 -31.11 -0.62 -5.35
CA LEU A 2 -29.70 -0.95 -5.60
C LEU A 2 -28.80 0.26 -5.92
N GLN A 3 -29.21 1.48 -5.58
CA GLN A 3 -28.36 2.67 -5.79
C GLN A 3 -27.06 2.55 -4.98
N GLY A 4 -25.91 2.64 -5.66
CA GLY A 4 -24.58 2.47 -5.04
C GLY A 4 -24.13 1.02 -4.86
N VAL A 5 -24.95 0.03 -5.19
CA VAL A 5 -24.61 -1.40 -5.14
C VAL A 5 -24.04 -1.83 -6.50
N PRO A 6 -22.85 -2.44 -6.56
CA PRO A 6 -22.31 -2.99 -7.80
C PRO A 6 -23.22 -4.08 -8.35
N THR A 7 -23.67 -3.92 -9.59
CA THR A 7 -24.55 -4.89 -10.25
C THR A 7 -24.04 -5.20 -11.65
N TYR A 8 -24.35 -6.40 -12.14
CA TYR A 8 -24.10 -6.78 -13.53
C TYR A 8 -25.27 -7.57 -14.08
N GLY A 9 -25.51 -7.44 -15.37
CA GLY A 9 -26.54 -8.19 -16.08
C GLY A 9 -26.01 -9.54 -16.54
N LEU A 10 -26.93 -10.51 -16.62
CA LEU A 10 -26.71 -11.78 -17.28
C LEU A 10 -27.59 -11.83 -18.54
N ASP A 11 -27.19 -12.65 -19.51
CA ASP A 11 -28.03 -12.89 -20.71
C ASP A 11 -29.22 -13.80 -20.37
N ILE A 12 -30.15 -13.27 -19.58
CA ILE A 12 -31.33 -13.92 -19.10
C ILE A 12 -32.48 -12.90 -19.13
N THR A 13 -33.60 -13.23 -19.75
CA THR A 13 -34.79 -12.36 -19.88
C THR A 13 -35.66 -12.35 -18.63
N THR A 14 -35.27 -13.02 -17.57
CA THR A 14 -36.01 -13.23 -16.33
C THR A 14 -35.37 -12.53 -15.17
N GLU A 15 -36.19 -11.91 -14.30
CA GLU A 15 -35.73 -11.38 -13.02
C GLU A 15 -35.20 -12.51 -12.12
N ILE A 16 -33.93 -12.43 -11.73
CA ILE A 16 -33.30 -13.40 -10.84
C ILE A 16 -33.01 -12.82 -9.44
N THR A 17 -33.05 -11.49 -9.29
CA THR A 17 -32.95 -10.81 -8.00
C THR A 17 -34.25 -10.06 -7.75
N THR A 18 -35.07 -10.58 -6.86
CA THR A 18 -36.34 -9.93 -6.51
C THR A 18 -36.12 -8.61 -5.76
N PRO A 19 -37.07 -7.65 -5.81
CA PRO A 19 -36.92 -6.41 -5.04
C PRO A 19 -36.71 -6.63 -3.54
N THR A 20 -37.35 -7.64 -2.96
CA THR A 20 -37.16 -8.02 -1.56
C THR A 20 -35.76 -8.53 -1.29
N GLY A 21 -35.22 -9.42 -2.13
CA GLY A 21 -33.85 -9.93 -2.03
C GLY A 21 -32.82 -8.81 -2.20
N ALA A 22 -33.04 -7.92 -3.16
CA ALA A 22 -32.21 -6.74 -3.38
C ALA A 22 -32.17 -5.82 -2.15
N ALA A 23 -33.33 -5.56 -1.52
CA ALA A 23 -33.43 -4.72 -0.34
C ALA A 23 -32.70 -5.33 0.87
N ILE A 24 -32.82 -6.63 1.08
CA ILE A 24 -32.14 -7.34 2.17
C ILE A 24 -30.63 -7.24 1.98
N ILE A 25 -30.12 -7.56 0.78
CA ILE A 25 -28.67 -7.52 0.51
C ILE A 25 -28.14 -6.09 0.61
N ALA A 26 -28.83 -5.10 0.04
CA ALA A 26 -28.41 -3.70 0.10
C ALA A 26 -28.36 -3.14 1.53
N SER A 27 -29.23 -3.65 2.43
CA SER A 27 -29.30 -3.18 3.83
C SER A 27 -28.29 -3.87 4.74
N LEU A 28 -27.96 -5.13 4.48
CA LEU A 28 -27.17 -5.97 5.40
C LEU A 28 -25.72 -6.13 4.95
N ALA A 29 -25.44 -6.02 3.64
CA ALA A 29 -24.09 -6.22 3.15
C ALA A 29 -23.20 -5.03 3.51
N SER A 30 -22.11 -5.29 4.21
CA SER A 30 -21.06 -4.31 4.51
C SER A 30 -20.04 -4.17 3.37
N ARG A 31 -19.98 -5.15 2.46
CA ARG A 31 -19.05 -5.18 1.33
C ARG A 31 -19.59 -6.02 0.19
N PHE A 32 -19.28 -5.62 -1.05
CA PHE A 32 -19.60 -6.34 -2.28
C PHE A 32 -18.31 -6.76 -2.98
N GLY A 33 -18.31 -7.93 -3.61
CA GLY A 33 -17.14 -8.45 -4.33
C GLY A 33 -17.02 -9.96 -4.26
N SER A 34 -15.84 -10.47 -4.54
CA SER A 34 -15.54 -11.90 -4.41
C SER A 34 -15.63 -12.38 -2.96
N MET A 35 -15.95 -13.66 -2.78
CA MET A 35 -15.93 -14.29 -1.45
C MET A 35 -14.52 -14.12 -0.83
N PRO A 36 -14.40 -13.60 0.41
CA PRO A 36 -13.11 -13.46 1.05
C PRO A 36 -12.52 -14.84 1.38
N PRO A 37 -11.19 -14.96 1.48
CA PRO A 37 -10.57 -16.15 2.06
C PRO A 37 -11.10 -16.39 3.47
N MET A 38 -11.65 -17.59 3.70
CA MET A 38 -12.28 -17.93 4.97
C MET A 38 -12.24 -19.43 5.23
N THR A 39 -12.24 -19.81 6.50
CA THR A 39 -12.53 -21.19 6.90
C THR A 39 -14.04 -21.36 6.96
N ILE A 40 -14.59 -22.17 6.06
CA ILE A 40 -16.02 -22.44 6.00
C ILE A 40 -16.41 -23.34 7.17
N GLU A 41 -17.40 -22.90 7.93
CA GLU A 41 -18.00 -23.68 9.02
C GLU A 41 -19.24 -24.41 8.54
N THR A 42 -20.08 -23.74 7.76
CA THR A 42 -21.28 -24.35 7.20
C THR A 42 -21.75 -23.57 5.96
N SER A 43 -22.58 -24.22 5.15
CA SER A 43 -23.23 -23.58 4.02
C SER A 43 -24.66 -24.08 3.86
N GLY A 44 -25.52 -23.22 3.32
CA GLY A 44 -26.90 -23.54 3.05
C GLY A 44 -27.35 -22.98 1.70
N PHE A 45 -28.43 -23.51 1.17
CA PHE A 45 -29.00 -23.09 -0.10
C PHE A 45 -30.49 -22.79 0.07
N GLY A 46 -30.92 -21.68 -0.51
CA GLY A 46 -32.32 -21.36 -0.69
C GLY A 46 -32.68 -21.50 -2.16
N ALA A 47 -33.68 -22.33 -2.49
CA ALA A 47 -34.13 -22.51 -3.85
C ALA A 47 -35.31 -21.62 -4.17
N GLY A 48 -35.31 -20.96 -5.33
CA GLY A 48 -36.47 -20.30 -5.89
C GLY A 48 -37.39 -21.30 -6.58
N THR A 49 -38.69 -20.96 -6.70
CA THR A 49 -39.71 -21.84 -7.33
C THR A 49 -39.66 -21.84 -8.85
N ARG A 50 -38.97 -20.86 -9.46
CA ARG A 50 -38.88 -20.74 -10.92
C ARG A 50 -37.73 -21.60 -11.44
N GLU A 51 -37.97 -22.41 -12.45
CA GLU A 51 -36.94 -23.13 -13.18
C GLU A 51 -36.25 -22.20 -14.17
N LEU A 52 -34.92 -22.21 -14.19
CA LEU A 52 -34.06 -21.49 -15.12
C LEU A 52 -33.37 -22.48 -16.05
N GLU A 53 -33.36 -22.19 -17.33
CA GLU A 53 -32.67 -22.99 -18.33
C GLU A 53 -31.13 -22.89 -18.08
N HIS A 54 -30.49 -24.04 -18.05
CA HIS A 54 -29.03 -24.18 -17.89
C HIS A 54 -28.38 -23.73 -16.56
N ARG A 55 -29.17 -23.40 -15.52
CA ARG A 55 -28.62 -23.08 -14.21
C ARG A 55 -29.61 -23.30 -13.08
N PRO A 56 -29.15 -23.66 -11.89
CA PRO A 56 -30.00 -23.73 -10.72
C PRO A 56 -30.44 -22.33 -10.27
N ASN A 57 -31.71 -22.20 -9.85
CA ASN A 57 -32.25 -20.98 -9.23
C ASN A 57 -32.07 -21.09 -7.71
N LEU A 58 -30.87 -20.80 -7.24
CA LEU A 58 -30.56 -20.86 -5.81
C LEU A 58 -29.70 -19.67 -5.36
N THR A 59 -29.89 -19.36 -4.07
CA THR A 59 -28.97 -18.50 -3.33
C THR A 59 -28.17 -19.39 -2.37
N GLN A 60 -26.85 -19.29 -2.42
CA GLN A 60 -25.98 -19.92 -1.45
C GLN A 60 -25.64 -18.94 -0.33
N VAL A 61 -25.70 -19.39 0.91
CA VAL A 61 -25.18 -18.68 2.08
C VAL A 61 -24.05 -19.51 2.65
N VAL A 62 -22.91 -18.88 2.88
CA VAL A 62 -21.75 -19.51 3.48
C VAL A 62 -21.43 -18.80 4.79
N LEU A 63 -21.39 -19.56 5.88
CA LEU A 63 -20.92 -19.08 7.17
C LEU A 63 -19.51 -19.60 7.43
N GLY A 64 -18.67 -18.76 7.97
CA GLY A 64 -17.30 -19.15 8.30
C GLY A 64 -16.53 -18.02 8.94
N GLN A 65 -15.35 -18.34 9.40
CA GLN A 65 -14.42 -17.38 9.97
C GLN A 65 -13.53 -16.84 8.85
N VAL A 66 -13.58 -15.53 8.66
CA VAL A 66 -12.61 -14.87 7.78
C VAL A 66 -11.23 -15.12 8.38
N SER A 67 -10.36 -15.76 7.60
CA SER A 67 -9.00 -16.01 8.04
C SER A 67 -8.32 -14.66 8.24
N GLN A 68 -8.07 -14.27 9.48
CA GLN A 68 -7.28 -13.06 9.79
C GLN A 68 -5.84 -13.15 9.24
N ALA A 69 -5.46 -14.34 8.77
CA ALA A 69 -4.13 -14.60 8.25
C ALA A 69 -3.83 -14.01 6.86
N ILE A 70 -4.86 -13.49 6.16
CA ILE A 70 -4.64 -12.80 4.88
C ILE A 70 -5.34 -11.45 4.94
N ASN A 71 -4.76 -10.54 5.71
CA ASN A 71 -5.00 -9.13 5.44
C ASN A 71 -4.46 -8.88 4.02
N PRO A 72 -5.32 -8.57 3.02
CA PRO A 72 -4.83 -8.35 1.67
C PRO A 72 -3.77 -7.26 1.72
N GLY A 73 -2.61 -7.54 1.17
CA GLY A 73 -1.54 -6.55 1.06
C GLY A 73 -1.99 -5.36 0.24
N GLN A 74 -1.35 -4.26 0.41
CA GLN A 74 -1.51 -3.10 -0.45
C GLN A 74 -1.02 -3.48 -1.86
N PRO A 75 -1.88 -3.43 -2.90
CA PRO A 75 -1.46 -3.76 -4.26
C PRO A 75 -0.44 -2.74 -4.76
N THR A 76 0.72 -3.21 -5.16
CA THR A 76 1.82 -2.41 -5.66
C THR A 76 2.35 -2.97 -6.97
N ILE A 77 3.08 -2.16 -7.72
CA ILE A 77 3.75 -2.56 -8.95
C ILE A 77 5.25 -2.35 -8.78
N LEU A 78 6.01 -3.40 -9.01
CA LEU A 78 7.45 -3.34 -9.19
C LEU A 78 7.75 -3.05 -10.66
N LEU A 79 8.45 -1.96 -10.91
CA LEU A 79 8.94 -1.54 -12.23
C LEU A 79 10.44 -1.71 -12.29
N GLU A 80 10.94 -2.37 -13.32
CA GLU A 80 12.37 -2.67 -13.45
C GLU A 80 12.88 -2.46 -14.87
N THR A 81 14.12 -2.00 -14.98
CA THR A 81 14.87 -2.00 -16.23
C THR A 81 16.35 -2.29 -15.96
N ASN A 82 17.06 -2.75 -17.00
CA ASN A 82 18.51 -2.96 -16.93
C ASN A 82 19.19 -1.91 -17.80
N VAL A 83 20.25 -1.29 -17.27
CA VAL A 83 20.98 -0.18 -17.90
C VAL A 83 22.47 -0.50 -17.86
N ASP A 84 23.13 -0.55 -19.03
CA ASP A 84 24.56 -0.86 -19.17
C ASP A 84 25.41 0.31 -19.74
N ASP A 85 24.76 1.46 -19.94
CA ASP A 85 25.36 2.66 -20.56
C ASP A 85 25.18 3.96 -19.76
N ALA A 86 24.70 3.89 -18.51
CA ALA A 86 24.52 5.06 -17.64
C ALA A 86 25.66 5.19 -16.62
N THR A 87 25.99 6.44 -16.25
CA THR A 87 26.95 6.73 -15.18
C THR A 87 26.31 6.55 -13.79
N GLY A 88 27.14 6.39 -12.75
CA GLY A 88 26.65 6.33 -11.37
C GLY A 88 25.89 7.59 -10.95
N GLU A 89 26.29 8.76 -11.46
CA GLU A 89 25.62 10.05 -11.16
C GLU A 89 24.22 10.11 -11.78
N THR A 90 24.07 9.71 -13.06
CA THR A 90 22.77 9.67 -13.72
C THR A 90 21.84 8.64 -13.07
N LEU A 91 22.38 7.50 -12.63
CA LEU A 91 21.59 6.50 -11.92
C LEU A 91 21.15 6.98 -10.53
N ALA A 92 22.01 7.71 -9.80
CA ALA A 92 21.64 8.30 -8.52
C ALA A 92 20.53 9.36 -8.69
N HIS A 93 20.62 10.18 -9.74
CA HIS A 93 19.58 11.14 -10.10
C HIS A 93 18.27 10.43 -10.43
N ALA A 94 18.31 9.36 -11.24
CA ALA A 94 17.13 8.58 -11.60
C ALA A 94 16.40 8.02 -10.36
N VAL A 95 17.12 7.53 -9.34
CA VAL A 95 16.53 7.06 -8.08
C VAL A 95 15.78 8.22 -7.38
N THR A 96 16.37 9.41 -7.31
CA THR A 96 15.73 10.59 -6.72
C THR A 96 14.46 10.97 -7.48
N SER A 97 14.54 11.09 -8.82
CA SER A 97 13.40 11.42 -9.67
C SER A 97 12.26 10.40 -9.55
N LEU A 98 12.56 9.11 -9.40
CA LEU A 98 11.56 8.07 -9.20
C LEU A 98 10.81 8.24 -7.87
N LEU A 99 11.50 8.57 -6.79
CA LEU A 99 10.88 8.86 -5.49
C LEU A 99 9.99 10.12 -5.57
N GLU A 100 10.45 11.18 -6.23
CA GLU A 100 9.67 12.41 -6.47
C GLU A 100 8.46 12.18 -7.38
N ALA A 101 8.55 11.20 -8.29
CA ALA A 101 7.41 10.79 -9.12
C ALA A 101 6.33 10.05 -8.33
N GLY A 102 6.61 9.63 -7.10
CA GLY A 102 5.69 8.98 -6.17
C GLY A 102 5.97 7.49 -5.96
N ALA A 103 7.16 6.99 -6.31
CA ALA A 103 7.56 5.65 -5.92
C ALA A 103 7.68 5.54 -4.39
N HIS A 104 7.25 4.43 -3.83
CA HIS A 104 7.45 4.12 -2.40
C HIS A 104 8.91 3.87 -2.07
N ASP A 105 9.63 3.29 -3.03
CA ASP A 105 11.04 2.97 -2.94
C ASP A 105 11.64 2.86 -4.35
N ALA A 106 12.92 3.19 -4.48
CA ALA A 106 13.69 3.04 -5.71
C ALA A 106 15.14 2.70 -5.37
N TRP A 107 15.71 1.74 -6.09
CA TRP A 107 17.05 1.26 -5.80
C TRP A 107 17.78 0.73 -7.02
N LEU A 108 19.09 0.56 -6.87
CA LEU A 108 19.98 0.00 -7.87
C LEU A 108 20.50 -1.36 -7.43
N THR A 109 20.53 -2.32 -8.35
CA THR A 109 21.15 -3.63 -8.13
C THR A 109 22.23 -3.83 -9.20
N PRO A 110 23.52 -4.01 -8.82
CA PRO A 110 24.56 -4.36 -9.76
C PRO A 110 24.29 -5.73 -10.40
N ILE A 111 24.44 -5.81 -11.72
CA ILE A 111 24.23 -7.03 -12.49
C ILE A 111 25.32 -7.18 -13.55
N ILE A 112 25.47 -8.39 -14.08
CA ILE A 112 26.22 -8.65 -15.30
C ILE A 112 25.24 -9.01 -16.40
N MET A 113 25.26 -8.25 -17.50
CA MET A 113 24.42 -8.48 -18.67
C MET A 113 25.14 -9.38 -19.70
N LYS A 114 24.42 -9.69 -20.79
CA LYS A 114 24.97 -10.42 -21.94
C LYS A 114 26.32 -9.83 -22.40
N LYS A 115 27.20 -10.65 -22.90
CA LYS A 115 28.58 -10.28 -23.30
C LYS A 115 29.47 -9.85 -22.13
N GLY A 116 29.13 -10.21 -20.88
CA GLY A 116 29.92 -9.90 -19.69
C GLY A 116 29.94 -8.41 -19.29
N ARG A 117 28.95 -7.61 -19.73
CA ARG A 117 28.91 -6.17 -19.43
C ARG A 117 28.44 -5.89 -18.00
N PRO A 118 29.21 -5.16 -17.18
CA PRO A 118 28.72 -4.60 -15.93
C PRO A 118 27.56 -3.66 -16.21
N ALA A 119 26.52 -3.74 -15.40
CA ALA A 119 25.30 -2.96 -15.58
C ALA A 119 24.56 -2.79 -14.24
N PHE A 120 23.52 -2.01 -14.23
CA PHE A 120 22.62 -1.88 -13.10
C PHE A 120 21.19 -2.23 -13.49
N LYS A 121 20.49 -2.92 -12.61
CA LYS A 121 19.05 -3.01 -12.62
C LYS A 121 18.51 -1.87 -11.77
N VAL A 122 17.75 -0.98 -12.38
CA VAL A 122 16.99 0.09 -11.71
C VAL A 122 15.62 -0.47 -11.39
N SER A 123 15.23 -0.41 -10.14
CA SER A 123 13.94 -0.90 -9.64
C SER A 123 13.20 0.21 -8.93
N ALA A 124 11.87 0.28 -9.09
CA ALA A 124 10.99 1.18 -8.38
C ALA A 124 9.71 0.47 -7.96
N LEU A 125 9.27 0.67 -6.73
CA LEU A 125 8.03 0.14 -6.18
C LEU A 125 7.01 1.28 -6.07
N ALA A 126 5.84 1.13 -6.67
CA ALA A 126 4.84 2.19 -6.71
C ALA A 126 3.41 1.66 -6.56
N ASP A 127 2.50 2.51 -6.08
CA ASP A 127 1.07 2.21 -6.16
C ASP A 127 0.60 2.12 -7.61
N VAL A 128 -0.44 1.33 -7.83
CA VAL A 128 -1.06 1.17 -9.15
C VAL A 128 -1.45 2.53 -9.74
N SER A 129 -1.97 3.45 -8.93
CA SER A 129 -2.45 4.78 -9.34
C SER A 129 -1.37 5.69 -9.92
N VAL A 130 -0.13 5.60 -9.42
CA VAL A 130 1.01 6.42 -9.86
C VAL A 130 2.00 5.66 -10.75
N SER A 131 1.79 4.37 -10.95
CA SER A 131 2.71 3.49 -11.69
C SER A 131 3.00 3.96 -13.12
N LYS A 132 2.02 4.57 -13.79
CA LYS A 132 2.21 5.15 -15.14
C LYS A 132 3.21 6.30 -15.12
N LYS A 133 3.12 7.20 -14.12
CA LYS A 133 4.05 8.33 -13.96
C LYS A 133 5.45 7.83 -13.63
N VAL A 134 5.57 6.93 -12.64
CA VAL A 134 6.86 6.36 -12.22
C VAL A 134 7.53 5.60 -13.38
N ARG A 135 6.76 4.83 -14.16
CA ARG A 135 7.28 4.16 -15.36
C ARG A 135 7.80 5.15 -16.40
N GLN A 136 7.08 6.24 -16.65
CA GLN A 136 7.53 7.26 -17.60
C GLN A 136 8.83 7.91 -17.12
N THR A 137 8.91 8.30 -15.84
CA THR A 137 10.14 8.82 -15.23
C THR A 137 11.31 7.83 -15.38
N LEU A 138 11.07 6.52 -15.15
CA LEU A 138 12.10 5.50 -15.34
C LEU A 138 12.63 5.47 -16.78
N VAL A 139 11.76 5.61 -17.78
CA VAL A 139 12.16 5.70 -19.20
C VAL A 139 12.95 6.98 -19.48
N ASP A 140 12.44 8.10 -19.01
CA ASP A 140 13.03 9.41 -19.31
C ASP A 140 14.43 9.56 -18.70
N GLU A 141 14.61 9.10 -17.46
CA GLU A 141 15.88 9.22 -16.74
C GLU A 141 16.94 8.20 -17.15
N THR A 142 16.52 7.04 -17.67
CA THR A 142 17.48 5.97 -18.01
C THR A 142 17.67 5.76 -19.52
N GLY A 143 16.81 6.36 -20.35
CA GLY A 143 16.82 6.12 -21.80
C GLY A 143 16.51 4.67 -22.20
N THR A 144 15.98 3.86 -21.27
CA THR A 144 15.73 2.44 -21.54
C THR A 144 14.68 2.23 -22.62
N LEU A 145 14.87 1.19 -23.43
CA LEU A 145 13.93 0.80 -24.48
C LEU A 145 12.76 -0.05 -23.96
N GLY A 146 12.79 -0.48 -22.68
CA GLY A 146 11.73 -1.32 -22.14
C GLY A 146 11.76 -1.44 -20.62
N VAL A 147 10.58 -1.43 -20.02
CA VAL A 147 10.36 -1.59 -18.58
C VAL A 147 9.56 -2.87 -18.34
N ARG A 148 10.01 -3.68 -17.41
CA ARG A 148 9.27 -4.84 -16.90
C ARG A 148 8.40 -4.39 -15.73
N ALA A 149 7.21 -4.95 -15.62
CA ALA A 149 6.30 -4.67 -14.51
C ALA A 149 5.82 -5.99 -13.90
N GLN A 150 5.78 -6.04 -12.57
CA GLN A 150 5.25 -7.16 -11.81
C GLN A 150 4.31 -6.64 -10.73
N GLN A 151 3.13 -7.23 -10.62
CA GLN A 151 2.20 -6.96 -9.53
C GLN A 151 2.68 -7.68 -8.26
N LEU A 152 2.69 -6.94 -7.16
CA LEU A 152 3.07 -7.42 -5.84
C LEU A 152 2.04 -6.98 -4.81
N GLU A 153 2.05 -7.63 -3.67
CA GLU A 153 1.38 -7.17 -2.47
C GLU A 153 2.41 -6.70 -1.45
N ARG A 154 2.12 -5.59 -0.77
CA ARG A 154 2.95 -4.99 0.26
C ARG A 154 2.19 -4.93 1.57
N TRP A 155 2.84 -5.28 2.67
CA TRP A 155 2.29 -5.16 4.02
C TRP A 155 3.13 -4.15 4.82
N PRO A 156 2.85 -2.84 4.68
CA PRO A 156 3.55 -1.84 5.47
C PRO A 156 3.22 -2.04 6.95
N GLN A 157 4.22 -2.03 7.80
CA GLN A 157 4.00 -2.05 9.23
C GLN A 157 3.38 -0.73 9.70
N PRO A 158 2.44 -0.75 10.64
CA PRO A 158 1.93 0.45 11.28
C PRO A 158 3.09 1.27 11.86
N ARG A 159 3.10 2.55 11.57
CA ARG A 159 4.12 3.48 12.06
C ARG A 159 3.49 4.81 12.39
N TYR A 160 4.04 5.46 13.41
CA TYR A 160 3.69 6.83 13.76
C TYR A 160 4.95 7.66 13.92
N GLU A 161 4.80 8.96 13.83
CA GLU A 161 5.90 9.91 14.02
C GLU A 161 5.76 10.55 15.39
N TYR A 162 6.87 10.66 16.07
CA TYR A 162 7.01 11.41 17.31
C TYR A 162 8.10 12.47 17.13
N VAL A 163 8.02 13.60 17.78
CA VAL A 163 9.04 14.64 17.71
C VAL A 163 9.70 14.79 19.06
N VAL A 164 11.00 14.74 19.09
CA VAL A 164 11.83 15.07 20.27
C VAL A 164 12.63 16.34 19.99
N GLU A 165 12.96 17.06 21.04
CA GLU A 165 13.86 18.21 20.94
C GLU A 165 15.29 17.83 21.36
N ILE A 166 16.25 18.13 20.50
CA ILE A 166 17.67 17.93 20.76
C ILE A 166 18.38 19.26 20.55
N ASP A 167 19.01 19.77 21.59
CA ASP A 167 19.70 21.08 21.58
C ASP A 167 18.78 22.22 21.07
N GLY A 168 17.48 22.17 21.42
CA GLY A 168 16.47 23.16 21.00
C GLY A 168 15.99 23.03 19.55
N SER A 169 16.32 21.94 18.87
CA SER A 169 15.89 21.66 17.50
C SER A 169 15.05 20.37 17.42
N PRO A 170 13.97 20.34 16.63
CA PRO A 170 13.11 19.18 16.52
C PRO A 170 13.76 18.08 15.69
N VAL A 171 13.66 16.83 16.15
CA VAL A 171 14.02 15.63 15.44
C VAL A 171 12.84 14.67 15.41
N ARG A 172 12.37 14.30 14.23
CA ARG A 172 11.31 13.31 14.07
C ARG A 172 11.84 11.91 14.36
N ILE A 173 11.03 11.14 15.07
CA ILE A 173 11.29 9.74 15.38
C ILE A 173 10.21 8.89 14.71
N LYS A 174 10.60 8.02 13.81
CA LYS A 174 9.70 6.98 13.26
C LYS A 174 9.61 5.83 14.23
N VAL A 175 8.41 5.57 14.72
CA VAL A 175 8.13 4.52 15.69
C VAL A 175 7.31 3.43 15.02
N THR A 176 7.77 2.18 15.18
CA THR A 176 7.03 0.96 14.83
C THR A 176 6.92 0.10 16.09
N SER A 177 6.14 -0.99 16.04
CA SER A 177 6.06 -1.91 17.18
C SER A 177 7.46 -2.40 17.61
N GLY A 178 7.95 -1.84 18.73
CA GLY A 178 9.22 -2.22 19.36
C GLY A 178 10.47 -1.55 18.81
N ARG A 179 10.37 -0.57 17.90
CA ARG A 179 11.54 0.13 17.38
C ARG A 179 11.26 1.61 17.11
N ALA A 180 12.14 2.47 17.60
CA ALA A 180 12.22 3.88 17.27
C ALA A 180 13.45 4.16 16.42
N LYS A 181 13.34 5.03 15.43
CA LYS A 181 14.44 5.45 14.58
C LYS A 181 14.34 6.95 14.29
N ALA A 182 15.39 7.68 14.59
CA ALA A 182 15.49 9.11 14.27
C ALA A 182 15.52 9.32 12.74
N GLU A 183 14.84 10.37 12.27
CA GLU A 183 14.91 10.80 10.87
C GLU A 183 16.30 11.37 10.59
N LEU A 184 16.98 10.75 9.62
CA LEU A 184 18.40 11.03 9.36
C LEU A 184 18.65 12.50 8.99
N GLU A 185 17.77 13.09 8.20
CA GLU A 185 17.93 14.48 7.73
C GLU A 185 17.79 15.48 8.87
N ASP A 186 16.82 15.28 9.77
CA ASP A 186 16.62 16.11 10.96
C ASP A 186 17.84 15.98 11.89
N ALA A 187 18.28 14.76 12.17
CA ALA A 187 19.48 14.51 12.98
C ALA A 187 20.75 15.11 12.35
N ALA A 188 20.89 15.06 11.02
CA ALA A 188 22.01 15.66 10.31
C ALA A 188 21.99 17.20 10.39
N ASN A 189 20.81 17.82 10.37
CA ASN A 189 20.66 19.26 10.56
C ASN A 189 21.12 19.68 11.97
N VAL A 190 20.68 18.96 13.00
CA VAL A 190 21.10 19.19 14.39
C VAL A 190 22.60 18.96 14.55
N ALA A 191 23.14 17.90 13.98
CA ALA A 191 24.59 17.60 14.03
C ALA A 191 25.44 18.74 13.44
N ARG A 192 25.02 19.28 12.30
CA ARG A 192 25.69 20.44 11.66
C ARG A 192 25.61 21.71 12.50
N ALA A 193 24.44 21.97 13.09
CA ALA A 193 24.22 23.17 13.91
C ALA A 193 24.94 23.11 15.27
N SER A 194 24.97 21.95 15.92
CA SER A 194 25.55 21.75 17.25
C SER A 194 27.04 21.39 17.25
N GLY A 195 27.58 20.97 16.09
CA GLY A 195 28.93 20.42 15.97
C GLY A 195 29.11 19.01 16.56
N ARG A 196 28.03 18.35 16.96
CA ARG A 196 28.07 16.96 17.45
C ARG A 196 28.21 15.98 16.29
N PRO A 197 28.83 14.83 16.51
CA PRO A 197 28.78 13.73 15.55
C PRO A 197 27.35 13.27 15.29
N LEU A 198 26.99 13.04 14.02
CA LEU A 198 25.64 12.60 13.63
C LEU A 198 25.15 11.37 14.41
N ARG A 199 26.03 10.37 14.65
CA ARG A 199 25.71 9.17 15.42
C ARG A 199 25.27 9.47 16.86
N GLU A 200 25.88 10.51 17.47
CA GLU A 200 25.56 10.93 18.83
C GLU A 200 24.17 11.58 18.89
N VAL A 201 23.85 12.44 17.91
CA VAL A 201 22.52 13.06 17.80
C VAL A 201 21.43 12.01 17.59
N ILE A 202 21.66 11.01 16.71
CA ILE A 202 20.74 9.90 16.50
C ILE A 202 20.49 9.14 17.81
N SER A 203 21.56 8.72 18.50
CA SER A 203 21.46 7.97 19.75
C SER A 203 20.73 8.77 20.84
N LEU A 204 21.00 10.09 20.92
CA LEU A 204 20.35 10.97 21.89
C LEU A 204 18.86 11.12 21.59
N ALA A 205 18.49 11.31 20.34
CA ALA A 205 17.11 11.44 19.92
C ALA A 205 16.30 10.15 20.21
N GLU A 206 16.85 9.00 19.88
CA GLU A 206 16.20 7.70 20.16
C GLU A 206 16.09 7.42 21.67
N ALA A 207 17.11 7.76 22.46
CA ALA A 207 17.07 7.64 23.92
C ALA A 207 16.05 8.61 24.56
N THR A 208 15.98 9.85 24.08
CA THR A 208 15.00 10.84 24.56
C THR A 208 13.57 10.35 24.34
N TRP A 209 13.30 9.78 23.17
CA TRP A 209 12.00 9.15 22.89
C TRP A 209 11.74 7.98 23.84
N GLN A 210 12.70 7.09 24.07
CA GLN A 210 12.53 5.96 24.99
C GLN A 210 12.14 6.42 26.38
N VAL A 211 12.82 7.42 26.93
CA VAL A 211 12.48 7.96 28.25
C VAL A 211 11.08 8.56 28.30
N ALA A 212 10.70 9.30 27.24
CA ALA A 212 9.36 9.89 27.15
C ALA A 212 8.25 8.83 27.03
N SER A 213 8.53 7.72 26.33
CA SER A 213 7.55 6.65 26.11
C SER A 213 7.34 5.72 27.31
N PHE A 214 8.31 5.57 28.20
CA PHE A 214 8.16 4.81 29.46
C PHE A 214 7.23 5.47 30.46
N GLY A 215 6.89 6.74 30.30
CA GLY A 215 5.94 7.49 31.17
C GLY A 215 4.49 7.50 30.72
N VAL A 216 4.21 6.99 29.52
CA VAL A 216 2.86 6.98 28.93
C VAL A 216 2.41 5.53 28.78
N ASN A 217 1.29 5.16 29.41
CA ASN A 217 0.69 3.82 29.23
C ASN A 217 0.42 3.57 27.74
N ASP A 218 0.74 2.37 27.24
CA ASP A 218 0.55 1.95 25.84
C ASP A 218 -0.88 2.16 25.28
N TYR A 219 -1.86 2.42 26.13
CA TYR A 219 -3.24 2.69 25.76
C TYR A 219 -3.51 4.13 25.29
N GLU A 220 -2.69 5.11 25.64
CA GLU A 220 -2.87 6.51 25.22
C GLU A 220 -2.12 6.86 23.92
N MET A 221 -1.25 5.98 23.44
CA MET A 221 -0.47 6.18 22.22
C MET A 221 -1.06 5.53 20.97
N GLN A 222 -2.32 5.10 20.99
CA GLN A 222 -3.02 4.77 19.77
C GLN A 222 -3.66 6.06 19.23
N PRO A 223 -3.10 6.72 18.20
CA PRO A 223 -3.88 7.66 17.44
C PRO A 223 -5.06 6.85 16.88
N GLU A 224 -6.26 7.39 16.99
CA GLU A 224 -7.45 6.86 16.35
C GLU A 224 -7.04 6.34 14.97
N LEU A 225 -7.28 5.07 14.73
CA LEU A 225 -7.20 4.48 13.42
C LEU A 225 -8.25 5.20 12.57
N GLU A 226 -7.91 6.37 12.06
CA GLU A 226 -8.65 6.95 10.96
C GLU A 226 -8.62 5.89 9.87
N SER A 227 -9.75 5.23 9.76
CA SER A 227 -10.09 4.39 8.64
C SER A 227 -9.78 5.19 7.39
N ASN A 228 -8.70 4.86 6.68
CA ASN A 228 -8.50 5.26 5.31
C ASN A 228 -9.59 4.60 4.46
N VAL A 229 -10.80 5.12 4.61
CA VAL A 229 -11.87 4.95 3.65
C VAL A 229 -11.41 5.73 2.42
N TYR A 230 -11.07 5.03 1.37
CA TYR A 230 -10.91 5.58 0.04
C TYR A 230 -12.16 6.42 -0.30
N GLN A 231 -12.06 7.72 -0.15
CA GLN A 231 -13.04 8.64 -0.71
C GLN A 231 -12.72 8.77 -2.20
N HIS A 232 -13.54 8.13 -3.03
CA HIS A 232 -13.57 8.45 -4.44
C HIS A 232 -13.90 9.95 -4.60
N PRO A 233 -13.15 10.70 -5.41
CA PRO A 233 -13.53 12.05 -5.74
C PRO A 233 -14.86 12.00 -6.48
N THR A 234 -15.91 12.57 -5.87
CA THR A 234 -17.17 12.85 -6.52
C THR A 234 -16.91 13.79 -7.69
N SER A 235 -17.17 13.34 -8.89
CA SER A 235 -17.23 14.18 -10.08
C SER A 235 -18.36 15.20 -9.89
N ASN A 236 -18.05 16.43 -9.51
CA ASN A 236 -18.96 17.54 -9.69
C ASN A 236 -18.86 18.01 -11.12
N GLY A 237 -20.01 17.90 -11.81
CA GLY A 237 -20.21 18.34 -13.17
C GLY A 237 -20.17 19.85 -13.33
N LYS A 238 -19.70 20.24 -14.46
CA LYS A 238 -20.39 21.19 -15.37
C LYS A 238 -19.99 20.83 -16.78
#